data_cb70fd6b0fea9af8e63cccc0b9e93f99
#
_entry.id   cb70fd6b0fea9af8e63cccc0b9e93f99
#
_cell.length_a   1.000
_cell.length_b   1.000
_cell.length_c   1.000
_cell.angle_alpha   90.00
_cell.angle_beta   90.00
_cell.angle_gamma   90.00
#
_symmetry.space_group_name_H-M   'P 1'
#
loop_
_entity.id
_entity.type
_entity.pdbx_description
1 polymer ?
#
loop_
_entity_poly.entity_id
_entity_poly.type
_entity_poly.pdbx_seq_one_letter_code
_entity_poly.pdbx_strand_id
1 'polypeptide(L)'
;MNTYETIDLNDYVQTGEGGTSLTYNHKDGKTLAKLFLASMAAENAIREFRMSQVVYEIGVPTPKPIRLITDGTRYGAEYELIQHKRSFTRIISQEPDQLVPLSERFAVLAKQIHQTPADTTRLPDMRELVGMWIDRLVDFPDELKRRFHCFIDTVPSTPTCLHGDLHIGNIITDGSRDLWIDVGDFAYGVPEWDLSMMYYGAHSLSPERADNIFHLDNDTLRAHWDAFAKVYYGTDSKEAQDAEVRKLQPFIATKIALIISKLSDGKHAFSGPLLQLFDKYLPQ
;
A
#
# COMPACT_ATOMS: atom_id res chain seq x y z
N MET A 1 3.20 17.22 22.76
CA MET A 1 3.76 17.86 21.54
C MET A 1 4.66 16.82 20.87
N ASN A 2 4.50 16.59 19.56
CA ASN A 2 5.46 15.76 18.82
C ASN A 2 6.74 16.57 18.66
N THR A 3 7.84 16.10 19.20
CA THR A 3 9.14 16.79 19.13
C THR A 3 9.92 16.19 17.97
N TYR A 4 10.30 17.03 17.00
CA TYR A 4 11.21 16.64 15.95
C TYR A 4 12.64 16.84 16.41
N GLU A 5 13.51 15.87 16.14
CA GLU A 5 14.95 16.03 16.33
C GLU A 5 15.58 16.50 15.01
N THR A 6 16.40 17.55 15.09
CA THR A 6 17.12 18.04 13.92
C THR A 6 18.29 17.13 13.57
N ILE A 7 18.40 16.75 12.31
CA ILE A 7 19.51 15.93 11.79
C ILE A 7 20.39 16.77 10.85
N ASP A 8 21.68 16.45 10.80
CA ASP A 8 22.60 16.99 9.79
C ASP A 8 22.72 15.98 8.63
N LEU A 9 22.27 16.37 7.45
CA LEU A 9 22.33 15.52 6.26
C LEU A 9 23.77 15.23 5.79
N ASN A 10 24.76 15.96 6.29
CA ASN A 10 26.17 15.61 6.07
C ASN A 10 26.54 14.25 6.68
N ASP A 11 25.78 13.74 7.66
CA ASP A 11 26.00 12.43 8.25
C ASP A 11 25.28 11.30 7.51
N TYR A 12 24.58 11.61 6.43
CA TYR A 12 23.76 10.67 5.65
C TYR A 12 24.19 10.62 4.18
N VAL A 13 23.79 9.53 3.52
CA VAL A 13 23.94 9.32 2.08
C VAL A 13 22.55 9.04 1.50
N GLN A 14 22.13 9.78 0.49
CA GLN A 14 20.86 9.52 -0.19
C GLN A 14 20.91 8.16 -0.90
N THR A 15 19.90 7.33 -0.67
CA THR A 15 19.86 5.95 -1.18
C THR A 15 18.57 5.60 -1.90
N GLY A 16 17.57 6.49 -1.85
CA GLY A 16 16.32 6.26 -2.57
C GLY A 16 15.53 7.55 -2.77
N GLU A 17 14.63 7.49 -3.76
CA GLU A 17 13.69 8.54 -4.11
C GLU A 17 12.33 7.89 -4.38
N GLY A 18 11.29 8.37 -3.72
CA GLY A 18 9.90 7.99 -3.93
C GLY A 18 9.06 9.18 -4.37
N GLY A 19 7.81 8.95 -4.74
CA GLY A 19 6.89 9.99 -5.20
C GLY A 19 6.63 11.12 -4.18
N THR A 20 6.80 10.85 -2.88
CA THR A 20 6.49 11.81 -1.80
C THR A 20 7.64 12.03 -0.83
N SER A 21 8.72 11.25 -0.90
CA SER A 21 9.81 11.27 0.08
C SER A 21 11.14 10.82 -0.51
N LEU A 22 12.22 11.21 0.16
CA LEU A 22 13.58 10.78 -0.10
C LEU A 22 14.10 9.95 1.08
N THR A 23 14.92 8.95 0.82
CA THR A 23 15.53 8.12 1.86
C THR A 23 17.04 8.30 1.90
N TYR A 24 17.58 8.30 3.11
CA TYR A 24 18.99 8.56 3.39
C TYR A 24 19.49 7.54 4.41
N ASN A 25 20.56 6.83 4.10
CA ASN A 25 21.21 5.96 5.09
C ASN A 25 22.20 6.76 5.91
N HIS A 26 22.15 6.64 7.23
CA HIS A 26 23.16 7.21 8.11
C HIS A 26 24.51 6.51 7.89
N LYS A 27 25.62 7.27 7.92
CA LYS A 27 26.98 6.76 7.62
C LYS A 27 27.48 5.72 8.63
N ASP A 28 26.90 5.71 9.84
CA ASP A 28 27.22 4.67 10.85
C ASP A 28 26.59 3.29 10.52
N GLY A 29 25.74 3.24 9.49
CA GLY A 29 25.11 2.01 9.02
C GLY A 29 23.98 1.46 9.92
N LYS A 30 23.44 2.25 10.86
CA LYS A 30 22.42 1.76 11.81
C LYS A 30 21.02 2.22 11.50
N THR A 31 20.88 3.44 10.94
CA THR A 31 19.57 4.07 10.76
C THR A 31 19.35 4.56 9.33
N LEU A 32 18.09 4.70 8.96
CA LEU A 32 17.60 5.24 7.71
C LEU A 32 16.66 6.41 8.02
N ALA A 33 16.93 7.58 7.46
CA ALA A 33 16.04 8.73 7.48
C ALA A 33 15.15 8.71 6.24
N LYS A 34 13.81 8.79 6.42
CA LYS A 34 12.82 9.04 5.36
C LYS A 34 12.30 10.45 5.57
N LEU A 35 12.64 11.38 4.67
CA LEU A 35 12.21 12.78 4.68
C LEU A 35 11.18 13.01 3.58
N PHE A 36 10.03 13.55 3.93
CA PHE A 36 9.04 13.97 2.95
C PHE A 36 9.55 15.15 2.10
N LEU A 37 9.04 15.27 0.87
CA LEU A 37 9.35 16.44 0.05
C LEU A 37 8.89 17.72 0.75
N ALA A 38 9.57 18.84 0.52
CA ALA A 38 9.28 20.12 1.17
C ALA A 38 7.87 20.67 0.89
N SER A 39 7.21 20.18 -0.17
CA SER A 39 5.82 20.47 -0.49
C SER A 39 4.81 19.74 0.40
N MET A 40 5.25 18.73 1.16
CA MET A 40 4.39 17.93 2.02
C MET A 40 4.31 18.54 3.42
N ALA A 41 3.11 18.51 4.01
CA ALA A 41 2.90 19.00 5.37
C ALA A 41 3.56 18.11 6.44
N ALA A 42 4.01 18.70 7.53
CA ALA A 42 4.64 17.98 8.66
C ALA A 42 3.73 16.88 9.25
N GLU A 43 2.42 17.07 9.18
CA GLU A 43 1.41 16.13 9.64
C GLU A 43 1.50 14.77 8.93
N ASN A 44 1.98 14.72 7.69
CA ASN A 44 2.20 13.47 6.96
C ASN A 44 3.27 12.61 7.64
N ALA A 45 4.38 13.25 8.09
CA ALA A 45 5.44 12.56 8.81
C ALA A 45 4.94 12.01 10.16
N ILE A 46 4.16 12.80 10.90
CA ILE A 46 3.56 12.39 12.17
C ILE A 46 2.64 11.19 11.96
N ARG A 47 1.76 11.26 10.96
CA ARG A 47 0.79 10.20 10.67
C ARG A 47 1.51 8.90 10.30
N GLU A 48 2.46 8.96 9.37
CA GLU A 48 3.20 7.77 8.95
C GLU A 48 4.03 7.17 10.09
N PHE A 49 4.72 8.01 10.88
CA PHE A 49 5.51 7.54 12.02
C PHE A 49 4.65 6.86 13.09
N ARG A 50 3.50 7.47 13.45
CA ARG A 50 2.56 6.87 14.40
C ARG A 50 2.01 5.54 13.89
N MET A 51 1.67 5.46 12.61
CA MET A 51 1.22 4.23 12.01
C MET A 51 2.30 3.16 12.06
N SER A 52 3.55 3.52 11.71
CA SER A 52 4.70 2.60 11.80
C SER A 52 4.92 2.09 13.22
N GLN A 53 4.71 2.93 14.25
CA GLN A 53 4.78 2.49 15.65
C GLN A 53 3.68 1.48 15.98
N VAL A 54 2.43 1.75 15.58
CA VAL A 54 1.31 0.82 15.81
C VAL A 54 1.57 -0.52 15.14
N VAL A 55 1.98 -0.51 13.87
CA VAL A 55 2.26 -1.72 13.07
C VAL A 55 3.40 -2.54 13.69
N TYR A 56 4.47 -1.87 14.12
CA TYR A 56 5.58 -2.52 14.80
C TYR A 56 5.16 -3.15 16.14
N GLU A 57 4.37 -2.43 16.94
CA GLU A 57 3.93 -2.87 18.28
C GLU A 57 2.93 -4.02 18.25
N ILE A 58 2.08 -4.11 17.23
CA ILE A 58 1.20 -5.28 17.04
C ILE A 58 1.92 -6.51 16.47
N GLY A 59 3.23 -6.39 16.20
CA GLY A 59 4.09 -7.51 15.83
C GLY A 59 4.13 -7.82 14.34
N VAL A 60 3.61 -6.94 13.46
CA VAL A 60 3.82 -7.07 12.01
C VAL A 60 5.28 -6.77 11.69
N PRO A 61 6.00 -7.68 11.00
CA PRO A 61 7.40 -7.46 10.67
C PRO A 61 7.58 -6.21 9.80
N THR A 62 8.19 -5.15 10.36
CA THR A 62 8.49 -3.88 9.69
C THR A 62 9.76 -3.28 10.31
N PRO A 63 10.54 -2.45 9.61
CA PRO A 63 11.67 -1.75 10.21
C PRO A 63 11.23 -0.96 11.45
N LYS A 64 11.98 -1.09 12.55
CA LYS A 64 11.65 -0.40 13.80
C LYS A 64 11.62 1.12 13.60
N PRO A 65 10.49 1.81 13.87
CA PRO A 65 10.45 3.27 13.90
C PRO A 65 11.18 3.80 15.14
N ILE A 66 12.04 4.82 14.97
CA ILE A 66 12.91 5.31 16.05
C ILE A 66 12.40 6.65 16.56
N ARG A 67 12.33 7.69 15.69
CA ARG A 67 11.97 9.04 16.08
C ARG A 67 11.49 9.88 14.90
N LEU A 68 10.80 10.98 15.20
CA LEU A 68 10.51 12.03 14.24
C LEU A 68 11.74 12.93 14.05
N ILE A 69 12.03 13.29 12.79
CA ILE A 69 13.21 14.07 12.42
C ILE A 69 12.86 15.22 11.48
N THR A 70 13.76 16.23 11.45
CA THR A 70 13.74 17.31 10.46
C THR A 70 15.16 17.69 10.06
N ASP A 71 15.35 18.10 8.80
CA ASP A 71 16.59 18.75 8.35
C ASP A 71 16.51 20.29 8.41
N GLY A 72 15.48 20.84 9.09
CA GLY A 72 15.17 22.27 9.16
C GLY A 72 14.23 22.77 8.07
N THR A 73 14.03 21.99 7.00
CA THR A 73 13.14 22.34 5.86
C THR A 73 12.08 21.26 5.63
N ARG A 74 12.45 20.01 5.77
CA ARG A 74 11.61 18.83 5.55
C ARG A 74 11.38 18.08 6.85
N TYR A 75 10.27 17.38 6.93
CA TYR A 75 9.89 16.56 8.08
C TYR A 75 9.86 15.10 7.68
N GLY A 76 10.15 14.22 8.62
CA GLY A 76 10.17 12.79 8.36
C GLY A 76 10.36 11.97 9.63
N ALA A 77 10.79 10.73 9.43
CA ALA A 77 11.08 9.81 10.52
C ALA A 77 12.35 9.00 10.25
N GLU A 78 12.97 8.59 11.33
CA GLU A 78 14.13 7.70 11.32
C GLU A 78 13.70 6.29 11.71
N TYR A 79 14.25 5.31 10.99
CA TYR A 79 13.96 3.88 11.14
C TYR A 79 15.23 3.06 11.26
N GLU A 80 15.11 1.83 11.74
CA GLU A 80 16.17 0.82 11.64
C GLU A 80 16.62 0.67 10.18
N LEU A 81 17.92 0.72 9.93
CA LEU A 81 18.46 0.42 8.62
C LEU A 81 18.62 -1.09 8.45
N ILE A 82 17.87 -1.65 7.52
CA ILE A 82 18.00 -3.07 7.15
C ILE A 82 19.17 -3.20 6.17
N GLN A 83 20.24 -3.83 6.62
CA GLN A 83 21.46 -4.03 5.84
C GLN A 83 21.20 -5.02 4.69
N HIS A 84 21.83 -4.78 3.54
CA HIS A 84 21.76 -5.64 2.34
C HIS A 84 20.34 -5.93 1.85
N LYS A 85 19.36 -5.08 2.21
CA LYS A 85 17.97 -5.27 1.81
C LYS A 85 17.82 -5.24 0.28
N ARG A 86 16.93 -6.11 -0.22
CA ARG A 86 16.41 -6.07 -1.59
C ARG A 86 14.89 -6.15 -1.55
N SER A 87 14.18 -5.38 -2.36
CA SER A 87 12.74 -5.59 -2.54
C SER A 87 12.48 -6.83 -3.37
N PHE A 88 11.32 -7.47 -3.18
CA PHE A 88 10.94 -8.62 -4.00
C PHE A 88 10.88 -8.27 -5.47
N THR A 89 10.36 -7.09 -5.83
CA THR A 89 10.36 -6.61 -7.23
C THR A 89 11.75 -6.53 -7.81
N ARG A 90 12.74 -6.01 -7.06
CA ARG A 90 14.12 -5.93 -7.51
C ARG A 90 14.75 -7.30 -7.70
N ILE A 91 14.43 -8.26 -6.83
CA ILE A 91 14.91 -9.64 -6.97
C ILE A 91 14.32 -10.24 -8.25
N ILE A 92 13.02 -10.16 -8.45
CA ILE A 92 12.34 -10.70 -9.63
C ILE A 92 12.87 -10.09 -10.93
N SER A 93 13.08 -8.76 -10.96
CA SER A 93 13.64 -8.07 -12.13
C SER A 93 15.05 -8.55 -12.51
N GLN A 94 15.87 -8.93 -11.52
CA GLN A 94 17.26 -9.39 -11.73
C GLN A 94 17.36 -10.91 -11.88
N GLU A 95 16.45 -11.65 -11.29
CA GLU A 95 16.43 -13.10 -11.15
C GLU A 95 14.99 -13.60 -11.47
N PRO A 96 14.57 -13.64 -12.76
CA PRO A 96 13.18 -13.94 -13.14
C PRO A 96 12.67 -15.31 -12.67
N ASP A 97 13.57 -16.27 -12.43
CA ASP A 97 13.25 -17.58 -11.84
C ASP A 97 12.74 -17.49 -10.39
N GLN A 98 12.98 -16.37 -9.72
CA GLN A 98 12.46 -16.10 -8.38
C GLN A 98 11.00 -15.61 -8.38
N LEU A 99 10.38 -15.37 -9.53
CA LEU A 99 9.01 -14.87 -9.63
C LEU A 99 8.02 -15.75 -8.85
N VAL A 100 7.94 -17.02 -9.16
CA VAL A 100 6.97 -17.93 -8.54
C VAL A 100 7.27 -18.11 -7.04
N PRO A 101 8.50 -18.46 -6.61
CA PRO A 101 8.81 -18.62 -5.19
C PRO A 101 8.50 -17.36 -4.35
N LEU A 102 8.83 -16.16 -4.85
CA LEU A 102 8.57 -14.92 -4.12
C LEU A 102 7.10 -14.53 -4.14
N SER A 103 6.36 -14.85 -5.20
CA SER A 103 4.92 -14.63 -5.27
C SER A 103 4.14 -15.51 -4.27
N GLU A 104 4.52 -16.78 -4.17
CA GLU A 104 3.97 -17.72 -3.20
C GLU A 104 4.30 -17.29 -1.76
N ARG A 105 5.55 -16.90 -1.52
CA ARG A 105 5.99 -16.37 -0.22
C ARG A 105 5.22 -15.09 0.15
N PHE A 106 5.04 -14.18 -0.80
CA PHE A 106 4.24 -12.97 -0.62
C PHE A 106 2.78 -13.29 -0.25
N ALA A 107 2.18 -14.31 -0.86
CA ALA A 107 0.81 -14.75 -0.50
C ALA A 107 0.71 -15.21 0.96
N VAL A 108 1.72 -15.93 1.46
CA VAL A 108 1.78 -16.34 2.88
C VAL A 108 1.88 -15.11 3.79
N LEU A 109 2.74 -14.15 3.46
CA LEU A 109 2.93 -12.92 4.23
C LEU A 109 1.65 -12.05 4.24
N ALA A 110 0.96 -11.93 3.10
CA ALA A 110 -0.32 -11.23 3.01
C ALA A 110 -1.40 -11.89 3.87
N LYS A 111 -1.49 -13.24 3.84
CA LYS A 111 -2.38 -13.98 4.75
C LYS A 111 -2.09 -13.71 6.22
N GLN A 112 -0.82 -13.63 6.60
CA GLN A 112 -0.45 -13.32 7.98
C GLN A 112 -0.98 -11.95 8.42
N ILE A 113 -0.85 -10.90 7.57
CA ILE A 113 -1.46 -9.60 7.86
C ILE A 113 -2.97 -9.75 8.02
N HIS A 114 -3.66 -10.35 7.05
CA HIS A 114 -5.12 -10.47 7.03
C HIS A 114 -5.68 -11.37 8.14
N GLN A 115 -4.82 -12.13 8.83
CA GLN A 115 -5.17 -12.93 10.00
C GLN A 115 -4.74 -12.28 11.33
N THR A 116 -3.95 -11.21 11.28
CA THR A 116 -3.50 -10.48 12.47
C THR A 116 -4.66 -9.67 13.04
N PRO A 117 -5.02 -9.86 14.33
CA PRO A 117 -6.03 -9.03 14.98
C PRO A 117 -5.61 -7.56 14.99
N ALA A 118 -6.54 -6.69 14.64
CA ALA A 118 -6.31 -5.25 14.62
C ALA A 118 -6.63 -4.61 15.97
N ASP A 119 -5.79 -3.69 16.41
CA ASP A 119 -6.16 -2.75 17.46
C ASP A 119 -7.05 -1.63 16.87
N THR A 120 -8.36 -1.83 16.89
CA THR A 120 -9.36 -0.91 16.32
C THR A 120 -9.43 0.43 17.05
N THR A 121 -8.74 0.60 18.18
CA THR A 121 -8.63 1.89 18.87
C THR A 121 -7.51 2.75 18.30
N ARG A 122 -6.59 2.14 17.56
CA ARG A 122 -5.40 2.79 17.01
C ARG A 122 -5.32 2.74 15.48
N LEU A 123 -5.88 1.71 14.87
CA LEU A 123 -5.98 1.56 13.42
C LEU A 123 -7.34 2.07 12.94
N PRO A 124 -7.40 2.79 11.82
CA PRO A 124 -8.67 3.24 11.24
C PRO A 124 -9.43 2.09 10.57
N ASP A 125 -10.76 2.18 10.54
CA ASP A 125 -11.61 1.34 9.69
C ASP A 125 -11.43 1.75 8.22
N MET A 126 -11.10 0.80 7.34
CA MET A 126 -10.90 1.08 5.91
C MET A 126 -12.16 1.64 5.26
N ARG A 127 -13.36 1.23 5.71
CA ARG A 127 -14.63 1.74 5.19
C ARG A 127 -14.79 3.24 5.46
N GLU A 128 -14.45 3.67 6.69
CA GLU A 128 -14.51 5.09 7.08
C GLU A 128 -13.52 5.93 6.29
N LEU A 129 -12.27 5.42 6.12
CA LEU A 129 -11.26 6.08 5.30
C LEU A 129 -11.72 6.25 3.85
N VAL A 130 -12.26 5.19 3.27
CA VAL A 130 -12.74 5.22 1.89
C VAL A 130 -13.92 6.15 1.73
N GLY A 131 -14.92 6.08 2.62
CA GLY A 131 -16.08 6.97 2.64
C GLY A 131 -15.68 8.45 2.69
N MET A 132 -14.78 8.79 3.62
CA MET A 132 -14.23 10.13 3.74
C MET A 132 -13.56 10.64 2.45
N TRP A 133 -12.85 9.80 1.73
CA TRP A 133 -12.18 10.19 0.49
C TRP A 133 -13.16 10.29 -0.68
N ILE A 134 -14.19 9.44 -0.73
CA ILE A 134 -15.30 9.56 -1.72
C ILE A 134 -16.02 10.91 -1.54
N ASP A 135 -16.27 11.33 -0.30
CA ASP A 135 -16.93 12.61 -0.02
C ASP A 135 -16.12 13.82 -0.51
N ARG A 136 -14.79 13.69 -0.52
CA ARG A 136 -13.88 14.75 -1.00
C ARG A 136 -13.80 14.87 -2.53
N LEU A 137 -14.36 13.94 -3.29
CA LEU A 137 -14.37 14.02 -4.74
C LEU A 137 -15.24 15.22 -5.19
N VAL A 138 -14.60 16.21 -5.83
CA VAL A 138 -15.27 17.36 -6.43
C VAL A 138 -15.69 16.99 -7.86
N ASP A 139 -16.83 17.54 -8.32
CA ASP A 139 -17.38 17.29 -9.67
C ASP A 139 -17.66 15.80 -9.97
N PHE A 140 -17.82 15.00 -8.94
CA PHE A 140 -18.19 13.60 -9.05
C PHE A 140 -19.71 13.44 -8.95
N PRO A 141 -20.37 12.66 -9.83
CA PRO A 141 -21.82 12.53 -9.82
C PRO A 141 -22.37 12.07 -8.46
N ASP A 142 -23.33 12.81 -7.89
CA ASP A 142 -23.93 12.50 -6.58
C ASP A 142 -24.51 11.08 -6.54
N GLU A 143 -25.12 10.64 -7.64
CA GLU A 143 -25.64 9.27 -7.76
C GLU A 143 -24.54 8.21 -7.61
N LEU A 144 -23.36 8.43 -8.19
CA LEU A 144 -22.22 7.52 -8.00
C LEU A 144 -21.68 7.57 -6.58
N LYS A 145 -21.59 8.78 -5.96
CA LYS A 145 -21.20 8.87 -4.53
C LYS A 145 -22.15 8.05 -3.66
N ARG A 146 -23.44 8.19 -3.88
CA ARG A 146 -24.46 7.43 -3.15
C ARG A 146 -24.28 5.91 -3.35
N ARG A 147 -24.02 5.45 -4.56
CA ARG A 147 -23.77 4.02 -4.85
C ARG A 147 -22.48 3.51 -4.17
N PHE A 148 -21.41 4.32 -4.14
CA PHE A 148 -20.21 3.99 -3.36
C PHE A 148 -20.52 3.81 -1.88
N HIS A 149 -21.25 4.74 -1.27
CA HIS A 149 -21.65 4.64 0.13
C HIS A 149 -22.54 3.42 0.37
N CYS A 150 -23.54 3.19 -0.47
CA CYS A 150 -24.36 1.98 -0.40
C CYS A 150 -23.53 0.71 -0.43
N PHE A 151 -22.52 0.65 -1.30
CA PHE A 151 -21.59 -0.50 -1.32
C PHE A 151 -20.78 -0.57 -0.02
N ILE A 152 -20.14 0.52 0.41
CA ILE A 152 -19.33 0.57 1.63
C ILE A 152 -20.14 0.09 2.85
N ASP A 153 -21.39 0.46 2.95
CA ASP A 153 -22.29 0.07 4.04
C ASP A 153 -22.60 -1.44 4.06
N THR A 154 -22.49 -2.11 2.91
CA THR A 154 -22.64 -3.58 2.85
C THR A 154 -21.40 -4.34 3.30
N VAL A 155 -20.24 -3.68 3.33
CA VAL A 155 -18.97 -4.32 3.69
C VAL A 155 -18.88 -4.48 5.21
N PRO A 156 -18.65 -5.68 5.74
CA PRO A 156 -18.55 -5.88 7.18
C PRO A 156 -17.30 -5.19 7.76
N SER A 157 -17.42 -4.71 9.00
CA SER A 157 -16.27 -4.28 9.79
C SER A 157 -15.60 -5.51 10.39
N THR A 158 -14.47 -5.91 9.82
CA THR A 158 -13.71 -7.07 10.29
C THR A 158 -12.47 -6.57 11.01
N PRO A 159 -12.25 -6.93 12.30
CA PRO A 159 -11.13 -6.41 13.08
C PRO A 159 -9.83 -7.18 12.78
N THR A 160 -9.44 -7.23 11.52
CA THR A 160 -8.18 -7.80 11.03
C THR A 160 -7.39 -6.78 10.24
N CYS A 161 -6.07 -6.86 10.32
CA CYS A 161 -5.17 -5.89 9.71
C CYS A 161 -5.23 -5.92 8.18
N LEU A 162 -5.07 -4.74 7.60
CA LEU A 162 -4.85 -4.50 6.18
C LEU A 162 -3.56 -3.70 6.02
N HIS A 163 -2.80 -3.95 4.96
CA HIS A 163 -1.67 -3.11 4.59
C HIS A 163 -2.12 -1.74 4.07
N GLY A 164 -3.26 -1.69 3.39
CA GLY A 164 -3.82 -0.48 2.78
C GLY A 164 -3.24 -0.15 1.39
N ASP A 165 -1.98 -0.53 1.17
CA ASP A 165 -1.26 -0.43 -0.11
C ASP A 165 -0.50 -1.75 -0.39
N LEU A 166 -1.24 -2.87 -0.42
CA LEU A 166 -0.67 -4.20 -0.56
C LEU A 166 -0.14 -4.42 -1.98
N HIS A 167 1.17 -4.53 -2.14
CA HIS A 167 1.80 -4.95 -3.37
C HIS A 167 3.21 -5.50 -3.13
N ILE A 168 3.71 -6.31 -4.07
CA ILE A 168 4.97 -7.04 -3.94
C ILE A 168 6.22 -6.12 -3.80
N GLY A 169 6.12 -4.86 -4.20
CA GLY A 169 7.17 -3.86 -4.00
C GLY A 169 7.33 -3.42 -2.54
N ASN A 170 6.30 -3.62 -1.71
CA ASN A 170 6.29 -3.22 -0.30
C ASN A 170 6.82 -4.31 0.65
N ILE A 171 7.53 -5.30 0.10
CA ILE A 171 8.33 -6.27 0.87
C ILE A 171 9.80 -6.11 0.56
N ILE A 172 10.59 -6.00 1.61
CA ILE A 172 12.05 -6.11 1.55
C ILE A 172 12.51 -7.35 2.31
N THR A 173 13.62 -7.92 1.86
CA THR A 173 14.28 -9.03 2.56
C THR A 173 15.78 -8.74 2.70
N ASP A 174 16.37 -9.16 3.82
CA ASP A 174 17.82 -9.21 4.04
C ASP A 174 18.39 -10.64 3.82
N GLY A 175 17.54 -11.56 3.32
CA GLY A 175 17.84 -12.97 3.13
C GLY A 175 17.45 -13.86 4.32
N SER A 176 17.24 -13.29 5.50
CA SER A 176 16.81 -14.01 6.72
C SER A 176 15.40 -13.59 7.18
N ARG A 177 15.04 -12.33 6.97
CA ARG A 177 13.75 -11.73 7.39
C ARG A 177 13.07 -11.06 6.21
N ASP A 178 11.75 -11.15 6.18
CA ASP A 178 10.89 -10.35 5.30
C ASP A 178 10.20 -9.27 6.11
N LEU A 179 10.26 -8.05 5.62
CA LEU A 179 9.73 -6.89 6.33
C LEU A 179 8.82 -6.09 5.41
N TRP A 180 7.66 -5.73 5.91
CA TRP A 180 6.76 -4.80 5.25
C TRP A 180 7.28 -3.36 5.37
N ILE A 181 7.20 -2.61 4.28
CA ILE A 181 7.51 -1.18 4.23
C ILE A 181 6.30 -0.40 3.74
N ASP A 182 6.36 0.92 3.83
CA ASP A 182 5.28 1.83 3.44
C ASP A 182 3.94 1.52 4.15
N VAL A 183 4.03 1.27 5.46
CA VAL A 183 2.90 0.91 6.32
C VAL A 183 2.04 2.11 6.76
N GLY A 184 2.19 3.26 6.11
CA GLY A 184 1.47 4.50 6.46
C GLY A 184 -0.05 4.48 6.21
N ASP A 185 -0.52 3.58 5.36
CA ASP A 185 -1.93 3.37 5.03
C ASP A 185 -2.56 2.14 5.73
N PHE A 186 -1.88 1.58 6.75
CA PHE A 186 -2.40 0.47 7.52
C PHE A 186 -3.77 0.79 8.11
N ALA A 187 -4.65 -0.19 8.08
CA ALA A 187 -6.03 -0.06 8.51
C ALA A 187 -6.56 -1.42 8.99
N TYR A 188 -7.83 -1.51 9.33
CA TYR A 188 -8.50 -2.78 9.50
C TYR A 188 -9.73 -2.91 8.61
N GLY A 189 -10.11 -4.14 8.28
CA GLY A 189 -11.24 -4.44 7.43
C GLY A 189 -11.15 -5.81 6.77
N VAL A 190 -11.94 -5.99 5.71
CA VAL A 190 -11.93 -7.23 4.91
C VAL A 190 -10.75 -7.24 3.93
N PRO A 191 -10.12 -8.40 3.68
CA PRO A 191 -8.94 -8.53 2.81
C PRO A 191 -9.15 -8.04 1.38
N GLU A 192 -10.38 -8.02 0.90
CA GLU A 192 -10.74 -7.57 -0.45
C GLU A 192 -10.27 -6.13 -0.73
N TRP A 193 -10.15 -5.28 0.29
CA TRP A 193 -9.58 -3.94 0.16
C TRP A 193 -8.14 -3.96 -0.35
N ASP A 194 -7.33 -4.89 0.13
CA ASP A 194 -5.93 -5.04 -0.30
C ASP A 194 -5.84 -5.82 -1.62
N LEU A 195 -6.55 -6.93 -1.72
CA LEU A 195 -6.51 -7.81 -2.89
C LEU A 195 -7.00 -7.14 -4.17
N SER A 196 -7.97 -6.22 -4.07
CA SER A 196 -8.53 -5.50 -5.20
C SER A 196 -7.48 -4.70 -5.97
N MET A 197 -6.55 -4.04 -5.27
CA MET A 197 -5.50 -3.25 -5.90
C MET A 197 -4.40 -4.12 -6.51
N MET A 198 -4.08 -5.25 -5.89
CA MET A 198 -3.15 -6.22 -6.48
C MET A 198 -3.69 -6.76 -7.79
N TYR A 199 -4.96 -7.18 -7.82
CA TYR A 199 -5.61 -7.67 -9.04
C TYR A 199 -5.64 -6.58 -10.13
N TYR A 200 -6.05 -5.36 -9.77
CA TYR A 200 -6.07 -4.22 -10.68
C TYR A 200 -4.67 -3.93 -11.24
N GLY A 201 -3.65 -3.93 -10.38
CA GLY A 201 -2.26 -3.72 -10.77
C GLY A 201 -1.77 -4.74 -11.79
N ALA A 202 -2.14 -6.01 -11.61
CA ALA A 202 -1.74 -7.09 -12.51
C ALA A 202 -2.46 -7.05 -13.87
N HIS A 203 -3.71 -6.57 -13.94
CA HIS A 203 -4.56 -6.78 -15.13
C HIS A 203 -4.99 -5.49 -15.85
N SER A 204 -4.85 -4.31 -15.22
CA SER A 204 -5.46 -3.09 -15.72
C SER A 204 -4.53 -1.87 -15.80
N LEU A 205 -3.30 -1.96 -15.31
CA LEU A 205 -2.32 -0.89 -15.48
C LEU A 205 -1.81 -0.83 -16.92
N SER A 206 -1.53 0.40 -17.39
CA SER A 206 -0.75 0.55 -18.62
C SER A 206 0.68 0.05 -18.41
N PRO A 207 1.38 -0.41 -19.48
CA PRO A 207 2.77 -0.87 -19.38
C PRO A 207 3.70 0.18 -18.74
N GLU A 208 3.52 1.45 -19.10
CA GLU A 208 4.30 2.55 -18.52
C GLU A 208 4.09 2.71 -17.01
N ARG A 209 2.83 2.58 -16.53
CA ARG A 209 2.54 2.65 -15.09
C ARG A 209 3.05 1.42 -14.34
N ALA A 210 2.97 0.23 -14.93
CA ALA A 210 3.49 -0.99 -14.36
C ALA A 210 5.01 -0.88 -14.16
N ASP A 211 5.74 -0.41 -15.16
CA ASP A 211 7.18 -0.19 -15.08
C ASP A 211 7.53 0.90 -14.06
N ASN A 212 6.85 2.03 -14.06
CA ASN A 212 7.11 3.14 -13.13
C ASN A 212 6.86 2.78 -11.66
N ILE A 213 5.86 1.94 -11.37
CA ILE A 213 5.48 1.60 -9.99
C ILE A 213 6.25 0.36 -9.49
N PHE A 214 6.35 -0.67 -10.33
CA PHE A 214 6.86 -1.99 -9.90
C PHE A 214 8.22 -2.32 -10.50
N HIS A 215 8.66 -1.62 -11.55
CA HIS A 215 9.82 -2.00 -12.38
C HIS A 215 9.70 -3.42 -12.93
N LEU A 216 8.47 -3.82 -13.26
CA LEU A 216 8.08 -5.12 -13.82
C LEU A 216 7.09 -4.88 -14.96
N ASP A 217 7.13 -5.74 -15.97
CA ASP A 217 6.15 -5.71 -17.06
C ASP A 217 4.81 -6.35 -16.67
N ASN A 218 3.80 -6.14 -17.50
CA ASN A 218 2.45 -6.63 -17.24
C ASN A 218 2.34 -8.17 -17.28
N ASP A 219 3.18 -8.87 -18.05
CA ASP A 219 3.18 -10.34 -18.09
C ASP A 219 3.73 -10.91 -16.78
N THR A 220 4.81 -10.31 -16.28
CA THR A 220 5.37 -10.62 -14.96
C THR A 220 4.38 -10.35 -13.83
N LEU A 221 3.65 -9.24 -13.87
CA LEU A 221 2.64 -8.90 -12.86
C LEU A 221 1.44 -9.87 -12.91
N ARG A 222 1.01 -10.32 -14.10
CA ARG A 222 -0.03 -11.35 -14.25
C ARG A 222 0.42 -12.69 -13.70
N ALA A 223 1.64 -13.11 -14.03
CA ALA A 223 2.21 -14.36 -13.52
C ALA A 223 2.40 -14.30 -11.99
N HIS A 224 2.78 -13.11 -11.45
CA HIS A 224 2.80 -12.88 -10.02
C HIS A 224 1.42 -13.09 -9.37
N TRP A 225 0.36 -12.49 -9.95
CA TRP A 225 -1.00 -12.67 -9.45
C TRP A 225 -1.44 -14.14 -9.49
N ASP A 226 -1.17 -14.85 -10.58
CA ASP A 226 -1.57 -16.27 -10.73
C ASP A 226 -0.90 -17.15 -9.67
N ALA A 227 0.40 -16.98 -9.43
CA ALA A 227 1.12 -17.70 -8.39
C ALA A 227 0.64 -17.32 -6.97
N PHE A 228 0.43 -16.02 -6.73
CA PHE A 228 -0.12 -15.51 -5.48
C PHE A 228 -1.52 -16.07 -5.19
N ALA A 229 -2.45 -15.96 -6.15
CA ALA A 229 -3.85 -16.35 -5.98
C ALA A 229 -4.00 -17.84 -5.66
N LYS A 230 -3.19 -18.70 -6.28
CA LYS A 230 -3.14 -20.14 -5.98
C LYS A 230 -2.88 -20.41 -4.51
N VAL A 231 -1.86 -19.79 -3.93
CA VAL A 231 -1.48 -19.97 -2.52
C VAL A 231 -2.45 -19.21 -1.61
N TYR A 232 -2.82 -18.00 -1.98
CA TYR A 232 -3.70 -17.17 -1.15
C TYR A 232 -5.10 -17.78 -1.00
N TYR A 233 -5.72 -18.22 -2.08
CA TYR A 233 -7.05 -18.86 -2.03
C TYR A 233 -6.97 -20.38 -1.73
N GLY A 234 -5.78 -20.96 -1.77
CA GLY A 234 -5.58 -22.39 -1.46
C GLY A 234 -6.21 -23.33 -2.49
N THR A 235 -6.26 -22.92 -3.76
CA THR A 235 -6.86 -23.71 -4.84
C THR A 235 -6.14 -23.50 -6.17
N ASP A 236 -5.99 -24.59 -6.93
CA ASP A 236 -5.50 -24.57 -8.32
C ASP A 236 -6.66 -24.38 -9.34
N SER A 237 -7.91 -24.44 -8.89
CA SER A 237 -9.07 -24.27 -9.78
C SER A 237 -9.19 -22.82 -10.22
N LYS A 238 -8.99 -22.57 -11.51
CA LYS A 238 -9.18 -21.24 -12.11
C LYS A 238 -10.61 -20.73 -11.93
N GLU A 239 -11.60 -21.60 -12.02
CA GLU A 239 -13.00 -21.26 -11.80
C GLU A 239 -13.25 -20.75 -10.37
N ALA A 240 -12.66 -21.44 -9.37
CA ALA A 240 -12.76 -21.00 -7.98
C ALA A 240 -12.04 -19.66 -7.74
N GLN A 241 -10.84 -19.47 -8.31
CA GLN A 241 -10.11 -18.21 -8.24
C GLN A 241 -10.90 -17.07 -8.91
N ASP A 242 -11.49 -17.31 -10.08
CA ASP A 242 -12.31 -16.32 -10.80
C ASP A 242 -13.58 -15.96 -10.02
N ALA A 243 -14.13 -16.88 -9.23
CA ALA A 243 -15.24 -16.59 -8.33
C ALA A 243 -14.84 -15.61 -7.23
N GLU A 244 -13.65 -15.77 -6.65
CA GLU A 244 -13.10 -14.82 -5.67
C GLU A 244 -12.79 -13.45 -6.33
N VAL A 245 -12.20 -13.44 -7.53
CA VAL A 245 -11.93 -12.21 -8.28
C VAL A 245 -13.20 -11.41 -8.57
N ARG A 246 -14.33 -12.07 -8.87
CA ARG A 246 -15.60 -11.36 -9.07
C ARG A 246 -16.04 -10.56 -7.84
N LYS A 247 -15.72 -11.01 -6.63
CA LYS A 247 -16.01 -10.28 -5.38
C LYS A 247 -15.17 -9.02 -5.26
N LEU A 248 -14.00 -8.95 -5.89
CA LEU A 248 -13.11 -7.78 -5.82
C LEU A 248 -13.59 -6.59 -6.66
N GLN A 249 -14.49 -6.79 -7.62
CA GLN A 249 -14.88 -5.76 -8.60
C GLN A 249 -15.35 -4.43 -7.97
N PRO A 250 -16.30 -4.43 -7.01
CA PRO A 250 -16.73 -3.17 -6.38
C PRO A 250 -15.62 -2.53 -5.51
N PHE A 251 -14.76 -3.34 -4.91
CA PHE A 251 -13.60 -2.85 -4.19
C PHE A 251 -12.58 -2.19 -5.11
N ILE A 252 -12.35 -2.75 -6.32
CA ILE A 252 -11.49 -2.16 -7.35
C ILE A 252 -12.00 -0.76 -7.71
N ALA A 253 -13.29 -0.63 -8.05
CA ALA A 253 -13.90 0.65 -8.39
C ALA A 253 -13.70 1.67 -7.26
N THR A 254 -13.96 1.25 -6.03
CA THR A 254 -13.88 2.11 -4.84
C THR A 254 -12.44 2.53 -4.55
N LYS A 255 -11.46 1.62 -4.63
CA LYS A 255 -10.03 1.97 -4.43
C LYS A 255 -9.49 2.86 -5.55
N ILE A 256 -9.94 2.70 -6.79
CA ILE A 256 -9.59 3.63 -7.88
C ILE A 256 -10.11 5.04 -7.57
N ALA A 257 -11.35 5.18 -7.14
CA ALA A 257 -11.91 6.47 -6.75
C ALA A 257 -11.14 7.08 -5.57
N LEU A 258 -10.76 6.27 -4.57
CA LEU A 258 -9.92 6.67 -3.44
C LEU A 258 -8.55 7.20 -3.91
N ILE A 259 -7.86 6.48 -4.79
CA ILE A 259 -6.55 6.88 -5.31
C ILE A 259 -6.65 8.20 -6.07
N ILE A 260 -7.66 8.35 -6.93
CA ILE A 260 -7.89 9.58 -7.67
C ILE A 260 -8.14 10.74 -6.70
N SER A 261 -8.96 10.54 -5.68
CA SER A 261 -9.23 11.56 -4.65
C SER A 261 -7.95 11.97 -3.92
N LYS A 262 -7.12 11.03 -3.49
CA LYS A 262 -5.86 11.28 -2.79
C LYS A 262 -4.84 12.03 -3.68
N LEU A 263 -4.70 11.62 -4.94
CA LEU A 263 -3.69 12.19 -5.86
C LEU A 263 -4.09 13.57 -6.42
N SER A 264 -5.37 13.86 -6.55
CA SER A 264 -5.88 15.09 -7.16
C SER A 264 -6.47 16.09 -6.16
N ASP A 265 -6.40 15.78 -4.87
CA ASP A 265 -7.09 16.52 -3.80
C ASP A 265 -8.61 16.69 -4.12
N GLY A 266 -9.19 15.63 -4.66
CA GLY A 266 -10.61 15.59 -5.05
C GLY A 266 -10.97 16.32 -6.35
N LYS A 267 -10.01 16.96 -7.02
CA LYS A 267 -10.25 17.86 -8.17
C LYS A 267 -10.08 17.21 -9.54
N HIS A 268 -10.15 15.90 -9.62
CA HIS A 268 -9.95 15.20 -10.88
C HIS A 268 -11.20 15.28 -11.77
N ALA A 269 -11.01 15.66 -13.04
CA ALA A 269 -12.06 15.54 -14.05
C ALA A 269 -12.26 14.06 -14.43
N PHE A 270 -13.42 13.51 -14.13
CA PHE A 270 -13.74 12.12 -14.44
C PHE A 270 -14.05 11.97 -15.94
N SER A 271 -13.27 11.14 -16.62
CA SER A 271 -13.53 10.78 -18.02
C SER A 271 -14.71 9.82 -18.16
N GLY A 272 -15.38 9.81 -19.30
CA GLY A 272 -16.46 8.88 -19.60
C GLY A 272 -16.09 7.39 -19.38
N PRO A 273 -14.91 6.92 -19.85
CA PRO A 273 -14.45 5.55 -19.60
C PRO A 273 -14.33 5.20 -18.12
N LEU A 274 -13.86 6.14 -17.27
CA LEU A 274 -13.75 5.93 -15.84
C LEU A 274 -15.11 5.85 -15.15
N LEU A 275 -16.04 6.72 -15.55
CA LEU A 275 -17.43 6.65 -15.06
C LEU A 275 -18.11 5.35 -15.46
N GLN A 276 -17.87 4.85 -16.69
CA GLN A 276 -18.38 3.55 -17.15
C GLN A 276 -17.79 2.39 -16.34
N LEU A 277 -16.53 2.47 -15.93
CA LEU A 277 -15.90 1.47 -15.06
C LEU A 277 -16.60 1.43 -13.69
N PHE A 278 -16.86 2.59 -13.09
CA PHE A 278 -17.59 2.66 -11.83
C PHE A 278 -19.02 2.13 -11.97
N ASP A 279 -19.72 2.50 -13.06
CA ASP A 279 -21.08 2.02 -13.32
C ASP A 279 -21.14 0.50 -13.51
N LYS A 280 -20.11 -0.07 -14.13
CA LYS A 280 -20.00 -1.52 -14.35
C LYS A 280 -19.73 -2.31 -13.06
N TYR A 281 -18.88 -1.78 -12.17
CA TYR A 281 -18.40 -2.55 -11.03
C TYR A 281 -19.13 -2.29 -9.73
N LEU A 282 -19.79 -1.14 -9.58
CA LEU A 282 -20.60 -0.87 -8.39
C LEU A 282 -21.97 -1.56 -8.49
N PRO A 283 -22.49 -2.10 -7.41
CA PRO A 283 -23.88 -2.56 -7.34
C PRO A 283 -24.86 -1.43 -7.72
N GLN A 284 -26.00 -1.86 -8.33
CA GLN A 284 -27.07 -0.93 -8.71
C GLN A 284 -27.84 -0.44 -7.45
#